data_eb98f67312043d3d0f7315590460dffa
#
_entry.id   eb98f67312043d3d0f7315590460dffa
#
_cell.length_a   1.000
_cell.length_b   1.000
_cell.length_c   1.000
_cell.angle_alpha   90.00
_cell.angle_beta   90.00
_cell.angle_gamma   90.00
#
_symmetry.space_group_name_H-M   'P 1'
#
loop_
_entity.id
_entity.type
_entity.pdbx_description
1 polymer ?
#
loop_
_entity_poly.entity_id
_entity_poly.type
_entity_poly.pdbx_seq_one_letter_code
_entity_poly.pdbx_strand_id
1 'polypeptide(L)'
;MVLLSVLLMMHSQRSMAEAVANNIPRDAMEYFFHQSFNNLDEELEIAVEENKSGVFIMFSDKDCPWCLKMKTRIMNRVDVQDYYRQHFRLLTVDIRGDTPMTDFDGNEVSEKDFAFKQHRVRATPVFMFFDSSGKKTMRLTGIVRDAREFLWLGEFVVSGAYQKTNFTKYKRERAEQEKTVSRKQS
;
A
#
# COMPACT_ATOMS: atom_id res chain seq x y z
N MET A 1 29.84 -39.88 -0.44
CA MET A 1 28.98 -39.32 0.63
C MET A 1 29.34 -37.88 1.06
N VAL A 2 30.57 -37.45 1.00
CA VAL A 2 31.01 -36.09 1.42
C VAL A 2 30.50 -34.96 0.51
N LEU A 3 30.38 -35.15 -0.80
CA LEU A 3 29.93 -34.13 -1.75
C LEU A 3 28.44 -33.74 -1.58
N LEU A 4 27.58 -34.68 -1.14
CA LEU A 4 26.17 -34.43 -0.93
C LEU A 4 25.90 -33.53 0.30
N SER A 5 26.74 -33.68 1.35
CA SER A 5 26.63 -32.90 2.59
C SER A 5 27.03 -31.43 2.39
N VAL A 6 28.03 -31.16 1.53
CA VAL A 6 28.47 -29.79 1.22
C VAL A 6 27.41 -29.03 0.43
N LEU A 7 26.71 -29.70 -0.51
CA LEU A 7 25.64 -29.09 -1.29
C LEU A 7 24.43 -28.70 -0.43
N LEU A 8 24.08 -29.54 0.55
CA LEU A 8 22.96 -29.24 1.48
C LEU A 8 23.28 -28.04 2.39
N MET A 9 24.53 -27.90 2.85
CA MET A 9 24.95 -26.76 3.69
C MET A 9 24.95 -25.44 2.92
N MET A 10 25.32 -25.44 1.63
CA MET A 10 25.28 -24.24 0.79
C MET A 10 23.85 -23.74 0.51
N HIS A 11 22.87 -24.63 0.38
CA HIS A 11 21.47 -24.25 0.20
C HIS A 11 20.85 -23.65 1.47
N SER A 12 21.22 -24.14 2.65
CA SER A 12 20.75 -23.61 3.95
C SER A 12 21.27 -22.19 4.21
N GLN A 13 22.50 -21.88 3.84
CA GLN A 13 23.09 -20.55 4.04
C GLN A 13 22.48 -19.49 3.09
N ARG A 14 22.16 -19.86 1.83
CA ARG A 14 21.45 -18.97 0.89
C ARG A 14 20.07 -18.61 1.38
N SER A 15 19.30 -19.57 1.87
CA SER A 15 17.96 -19.34 2.39
C SER A 15 17.93 -18.38 3.60
N MET A 16 18.90 -18.49 4.50
CA MET A 16 19.00 -17.58 5.66
C MET A 16 19.46 -16.16 5.25
N ALA A 17 20.37 -16.03 4.30
CA ALA A 17 20.83 -14.74 3.81
C ALA A 17 19.69 -13.98 3.05
N GLU A 18 18.89 -14.67 2.24
CA GLU A 18 17.71 -14.11 1.59
C GLU A 18 16.62 -13.70 2.60
N ALA A 19 16.37 -14.51 3.64
CA ALA A 19 15.42 -14.19 4.69
C ALA A 19 15.84 -12.96 5.52
N VAL A 20 17.13 -12.76 5.75
CA VAL A 20 17.68 -11.59 6.45
C VAL A 20 17.63 -10.35 5.54
N ALA A 21 17.97 -10.47 4.27
CA ALA A 21 17.92 -9.37 3.30
C ALA A 21 16.47 -8.85 3.11
N ASN A 22 15.48 -9.75 3.15
CA ASN A 22 14.06 -9.39 3.03
C ASN A 22 13.47 -8.68 4.26
N ASN A 23 14.23 -8.53 5.35
CA ASN A 23 13.76 -7.86 6.57
C ASN A 23 14.39 -6.48 6.81
N ILE A 24 15.31 -6.02 5.94
CA ILE A 24 15.90 -4.69 6.07
C ILE A 24 14.87 -3.65 5.58
N PRO A 25 14.46 -2.69 6.42
CA PRO A 25 13.55 -1.64 5.99
C PRO A 25 14.14 -0.82 4.84
N ARG A 26 13.33 -0.55 3.81
CA ARG A 26 13.72 0.25 2.64
C ARG A 26 12.94 1.57 2.62
N ASP A 27 13.54 2.65 2.12
CA ASP A 27 12.87 3.94 2.06
C ASP A 27 11.52 3.85 1.32
N ALA A 28 10.46 4.42 1.92
CA ALA A 28 9.12 4.31 1.35
C ALA A 28 8.94 5.16 0.09
N MET A 29 9.64 6.30 -0.03
CA MET A 29 9.53 7.14 -1.22
C MET A 29 10.20 6.50 -2.44
N GLU A 30 11.21 5.68 -2.21
CA GLU A 30 11.95 4.99 -3.27
C GLU A 30 11.32 3.62 -3.59
N TYR A 31 10.90 2.86 -2.57
CA TYR A 31 10.53 1.45 -2.74
C TYR A 31 9.04 1.15 -2.57
N PHE A 32 8.25 2.02 -1.93
CA PHE A 32 6.81 1.84 -1.83
C PHE A 32 6.08 2.60 -2.94
N PHE A 33 6.31 3.92 -3.06
CA PHE A 33 5.65 4.72 -4.08
C PHE A 33 6.28 4.53 -5.46
N HIS A 34 5.46 4.65 -6.50
CA HIS A 34 5.95 4.70 -7.87
C HIS A 34 6.31 6.14 -8.24
N GLN A 35 7.32 6.30 -9.09
CA GLN A 35 7.57 7.57 -9.75
C GLN A 35 6.44 7.83 -10.74
N SER A 36 5.92 9.04 -10.77
CA SER A 36 4.78 9.44 -11.60
C SER A 36 4.96 10.87 -12.08
N PHE A 37 4.43 11.16 -13.25
CA PHE A 37 4.28 12.53 -13.76
C PHE A 37 2.96 13.18 -13.30
N ASN A 38 2.30 12.63 -12.29
CA ASN A 38 1.02 13.08 -11.74
C ASN A 38 -0.15 13.01 -12.76
N ASN A 39 -0.08 12.10 -13.72
CA ASN A 39 -1.18 11.81 -14.63
C ASN A 39 -1.92 10.55 -14.14
N LEU A 40 -3.07 10.74 -13.46
CA LEU A 40 -3.81 9.63 -12.87
C LEU A 40 -4.51 8.75 -13.90
N ASP A 41 -4.86 9.29 -15.06
CA ASP A 41 -5.42 8.52 -16.17
C ASP A 41 -4.38 7.52 -16.70
N GLU A 42 -3.18 7.98 -16.95
CA GLU A 42 -2.02 7.15 -17.34
C GLU A 42 -1.67 6.09 -16.27
N GLU A 43 -1.68 6.48 -14.99
CA GLU A 43 -1.43 5.55 -13.88
C GLU A 43 -2.50 4.46 -13.77
N LEU A 44 -3.73 4.78 -14.18
CA LEU A 44 -4.82 3.82 -14.25
C LEU A 44 -4.63 2.85 -15.41
N GLU A 45 -4.23 3.34 -16.59
CA GLU A 45 -3.89 2.50 -17.73
C GLU A 45 -2.77 1.52 -17.39
N ILE A 46 -1.69 1.99 -16.76
CA ILE A 46 -0.59 1.15 -16.29
C ILE A 46 -1.09 0.10 -15.29
N ALA A 47 -1.98 0.48 -14.36
CA ALA A 47 -2.55 -0.47 -13.41
C ALA A 47 -3.32 -1.61 -14.12
N VAL A 48 -4.05 -1.29 -15.18
CA VAL A 48 -4.78 -2.28 -15.99
C VAL A 48 -3.81 -3.18 -16.76
N GLU A 49 -2.80 -2.60 -17.43
CA GLU A 49 -1.80 -3.36 -18.18
C GLU A 49 -1.01 -4.34 -17.28
N GLU A 50 -0.69 -3.91 -16.07
CA GLU A 50 0.03 -4.72 -15.07
C GLU A 50 -0.89 -5.68 -14.29
N ASN A 51 -2.18 -5.80 -14.64
CA ASN A 51 -3.19 -6.61 -13.93
C ASN A 51 -3.30 -6.30 -12.44
N LYS A 52 -3.15 -5.03 -12.07
CA LYS A 52 -3.33 -4.56 -10.69
C LYS A 52 -4.81 -4.29 -10.40
N SER A 53 -5.14 -4.26 -9.12
CA SER A 53 -6.51 -3.97 -8.64
C SER A 53 -6.92 -2.50 -8.80
N GLY A 54 -5.97 -1.63 -9.19
CA GLY A 54 -6.17 -0.21 -9.42
C GLY A 54 -5.08 0.67 -8.81
N VAL A 55 -5.47 1.87 -8.40
CA VAL A 55 -4.55 2.91 -7.89
C VAL A 55 -4.78 3.14 -6.39
N PHE A 56 -3.68 3.18 -5.62
CA PHE A 56 -3.65 3.62 -4.23
C PHE A 56 -3.04 5.01 -4.16
N ILE A 57 -3.70 5.93 -3.45
CA ILE A 57 -3.18 7.28 -3.21
C ILE A 57 -3.10 7.54 -1.71
N MET A 58 -1.91 7.93 -1.24
CA MET A 58 -1.70 8.52 0.07
C MET A 58 -1.75 10.03 -0.04
N PHE A 59 -2.79 10.65 0.47
CA PHE A 59 -2.84 12.08 0.68
C PHE A 59 -2.00 12.45 1.90
N SER A 60 -1.00 13.27 1.69
CA SER A 60 -0.01 13.64 2.69
C SER A 60 0.23 15.14 2.72
N ASP A 61 1.00 15.58 3.70
CA ASP A 61 1.48 16.95 3.86
C ASP A 61 2.93 16.85 4.35
N LYS A 62 3.80 17.74 3.91
CA LYS A 62 5.21 17.76 4.30
C LYS A 62 5.40 17.88 5.81
N ASP A 63 4.51 18.61 6.49
CA ASP A 63 4.57 18.87 7.93
C ASP A 63 3.75 17.86 8.77
N CYS A 64 3.33 16.73 8.16
CA CYS A 64 2.49 15.72 8.81
C CYS A 64 3.33 14.65 9.53
N PRO A 65 3.43 14.66 10.87
CA PRO A 65 4.22 13.67 11.62
C PRO A 65 3.64 12.25 11.50
N TRP A 66 2.32 12.13 11.35
CA TRP A 66 1.66 10.84 11.14
C TRP A 66 1.94 10.25 9.77
N CYS A 67 2.09 11.10 8.74
CA CYS A 67 2.53 10.67 7.41
C CYS A 67 3.96 10.14 7.46
N LEU A 68 4.86 10.86 8.13
CA LEU A 68 6.22 10.41 8.35
C LEU A 68 6.25 9.08 9.10
N LYS A 69 5.44 8.93 10.16
CA LYS A 69 5.33 7.67 10.90
C LYS A 69 4.88 6.51 10.02
N MET A 70 3.90 6.71 9.14
CA MET A 70 3.46 5.68 8.19
C MET A 70 4.58 5.28 7.25
N LYS A 71 5.28 6.25 6.65
CA LYS A 71 6.40 6.02 5.72
C LYS A 71 7.57 5.29 6.38
N THR A 72 7.93 5.66 7.63
CA THR A 72 9.16 5.16 8.30
C THR A 72 8.94 3.94 9.19
N ARG A 73 7.70 3.52 9.49
CA ARG A 73 7.42 2.41 10.40
C ARG A 73 6.60 1.28 9.77
N ILE A 74 5.89 1.58 8.69
CA ILE A 74 4.95 0.65 8.07
C ILE A 74 5.27 0.45 6.60
N MET A 75 5.30 1.54 5.82
CA MET A 75 5.53 1.47 4.38
C MET A 75 6.99 1.20 4.01
N ASN A 76 7.92 1.31 4.97
CA ASN A 76 9.33 0.94 4.80
C ASN A 76 9.60 -0.56 4.93
N ARG A 77 8.60 -1.38 5.25
CA ARG A 77 8.73 -2.83 5.38
C ARG A 77 8.64 -3.50 4.02
N VAL A 78 9.50 -4.47 3.80
CA VAL A 78 9.57 -5.22 2.53
C VAL A 78 8.28 -5.96 2.22
N ASP A 79 7.72 -6.68 3.20
CA ASP A 79 6.46 -7.42 3.06
C ASP A 79 5.27 -6.51 2.66
N VAL A 80 5.23 -5.29 3.20
CA VAL A 80 4.22 -4.28 2.86
C VAL A 80 4.45 -3.75 1.44
N GLN A 81 5.70 -3.42 1.10
CA GLN A 81 6.07 -2.90 -0.22
C GLN A 81 5.74 -3.92 -1.30
N ASP A 82 6.16 -5.16 -1.13
CA ASP A 82 5.97 -6.21 -2.11
C ASP A 82 4.47 -6.49 -2.34
N TYR A 83 3.69 -6.62 -1.25
CA TYR A 83 2.24 -6.83 -1.35
C TYR A 83 1.54 -5.67 -2.08
N TYR A 84 1.77 -4.43 -1.65
CA TYR A 84 1.09 -3.28 -2.22
C TYR A 84 1.50 -3.02 -3.67
N ARG A 85 2.78 -3.15 -4.01
CA ARG A 85 3.28 -2.99 -5.38
C ARG A 85 2.78 -4.09 -6.34
N GLN A 86 2.55 -5.29 -5.83
CA GLN A 86 1.93 -6.36 -6.61
C GLN A 86 0.49 -6.01 -7.01
N HIS A 87 -0.25 -5.34 -6.12
CA HIS A 87 -1.69 -5.18 -6.29
C HIS A 87 -2.14 -3.78 -6.74
N PHE A 88 -1.29 -2.76 -6.61
CA PHE A 88 -1.70 -1.37 -6.88
C PHE A 88 -0.58 -0.57 -7.55
N ARG A 89 -0.97 0.43 -8.34
CA ARG A 89 -0.12 1.60 -8.57
C ARG A 89 -0.18 2.48 -7.31
N LEU A 90 0.98 2.90 -6.80
CA LEU A 90 1.11 3.51 -5.47
C LEU A 90 1.62 4.94 -5.60
N LEU A 91 0.77 5.90 -5.28
CA LEU A 91 1.04 7.32 -5.47
C LEU A 91 0.90 8.09 -4.16
N THR A 92 1.49 9.28 -4.11
CA THR A 92 1.29 10.24 -3.02
C THR A 92 0.91 11.59 -3.61
N VAL A 93 -0.01 12.30 -2.95
CA VAL A 93 -0.50 13.63 -3.32
C VAL A 93 -0.33 14.55 -2.13
N ASP A 94 0.30 15.72 -2.32
CA ASP A 94 0.39 16.75 -1.28
C ASP A 94 -0.91 17.57 -1.25
N ILE A 95 -1.62 17.53 -0.12
CA ILE A 95 -2.89 18.26 0.03
C ILE A 95 -2.75 19.79 0.00
N ARG A 96 -1.53 20.31 0.04
CA ARG A 96 -1.19 21.73 -0.12
C ARG A 96 -0.38 22.01 -1.37
N GLY A 97 -0.12 20.99 -2.18
CA GLY A 97 0.70 21.09 -3.38
C GLY A 97 0.03 21.91 -4.49
N ASP A 98 0.81 22.77 -5.11
CA ASP A 98 0.41 23.53 -6.30
C ASP A 98 0.84 22.83 -7.59
N THR A 99 1.47 21.65 -7.50
CA THR A 99 1.93 20.88 -8.65
C THR A 99 0.73 20.52 -9.52
N PRO A 100 0.80 20.79 -10.84
CA PRO A 100 -0.23 20.32 -11.77
C PRO A 100 -0.29 18.80 -11.80
N MET A 101 -1.51 18.28 -11.93
CA MET A 101 -1.77 16.87 -12.15
C MET A 101 -2.98 16.67 -13.06
N THR A 102 -3.08 15.53 -13.71
CA THR A 102 -4.27 15.11 -14.46
C THR A 102 -5.08 14.15 -13.58
N ASP A 103 -6.36 14.43 -13.39
CA ASP A 103 -7.26 13.54 -12.63
C ASP A 103 -7.67 12.29 -13.45
N PHE A 104 -8.49 11.41 -12.87
CA PHE A 104 -8.96 10.19 -13.53
C PHE A 104 -9.92 10.43 -14.72
N ASP A 105 -10.44 11.63 -14.88
CA ASP A 105 -11.32 12.03 -15.97
C ASP A 105 -10.55 12.83 -17.06
N GLY A 106 -9.22 12.94 -16.94
CA GLY A 106 -8.36 13.66 -17.88
C GLY A 106 -8.33 15.17 -17.68
N ASN A 107 -8.86 15.72 -16.58
CA ASN A 107 -8.85 17.16 -16.31
C ASN A 107 -7.56 17.59 -15.61
N GLU A 108 -7.00 18.73 -16.04
CA GLU A 108 -5.89 19.37 -15.34
C GLU A 108 -6.37 20.05 -14.05
N VAL A 109 -5.75 19.69 -12.93
CA VAL A 109 -6.03 20.26 -11.60
C VAL A 109 -4.72 20.41 -10.83
N SER A 110 -4.71 21.18 -9.73
CA SER A 110 -3.58 21.11 -8.77
C SER A 110 -3.78 19.99 -7.77
N GLU A 111 -2.68 19.46 -7.19
CA GLU A 111 -2.75 18.45 -6.12
C GLU A 111 -3.70 18.86 -4.99
N LYS A 112 -3.64 20.13 -4.54
CA LYS A 112 -4.54 20.66 -3.50
C LYS A 112 -6.00 20.66 -3.93
N ASP A 113 -6.29 21.00 -5.18
CA ASP A 113 -7.67 21.04 -5.69
C ASP A 113 -8.23 19.62 -5.86
N PHE A 114 -7.43 18.69 -6.37
CA PHE A 114 -7.76 17.27 -6.39
C PHE A 114 -8.06 16.75 -4.98
N ALA A 115 -7.17 17.03 -4.03
CA ALA A 115 -7.37 16.59 -2.64
C ALA A 115 -8.61 17.23 -2.00
N PHE A 116 -8.75 18.55 -2.08
CA PHE A 116 -9.77 19.28 -1.34
C PHE A 116 -11.13 19.33 -2.06
N LYS A 117 -11.15 19.74 -3.35
CA LYS A 117 -12.41 19.94 -4.09
C LYS A 117 -13.03 18.62 -4.51
N GLN A 118 -12.26 17.70 -5.07
CA GLN A 118 -12.78 16.43 -5.56
C GLN A 118 -12.94 15.38 -4.46
N HIS A 119 -11.97 15.30 -3.52
CA HIS A 119 -11.95 14.23 -2.52
C HIS A 119 -12.20 14.69 -1.08
N ARG A 120 -12.38 15.98 -0.83
CA ARG A 120 -12.69 16.56 0.51
C ARG A 120 -11.68 16.11 1.58
N VAL A 121 -10.39 16.02 1.23
CA VAL A 121 -9.32 15.73 2.16
C VAL A 121 -8.94 17.01 2.90
N ARG A 122 -9.09 17.01 4.22
CA ARG A 122 -8.82 18.18 5.09
C ARG A 122 -7.81 17.89 6.20
N ALA A 123 -7.40 16.64 6.32
CA ALA A 123 -6.42 16.18 7.32
C ALA A 123 -5.62 15.02 6.72
N THR A 124 -4.42 14.78 7.22
CA THR A 124 -3.50 13.76 6.72
C THR A 124 -3.00 12.84 7.84
N PRO A 125 -2.63 11.60 7.50
CA PRO A 125 -2.78 10.97 6.20
C PRO A 125 -4.23 10.54 5.90
N VAL A 126 -4.56 10.50 4.61
CA VAL A 126 -5.74 9.78 4.10
C VAL A 126 -5.25 8.79 3.05
N PHE A 127 -5.75 7.58 3.10
CA PHE A 127 -5.50 6.54 2.11
C PHE A 127 -6.76 6.34 1.30
N MET A 128 -6.65 6.40 -0.03
CA MET A 128 -7.74 6.09 -0.93
C MET A 128 -7.33 5.04 -1.94
N PHE A 129 -8.27 4.20 -2.30
CA PHE A 129 -8.14 3.19 -3.33
C PHE A 129 -9.16 3.47 -4.42
N PHE A 130 -8.71 3.34 -5.65
CA PHE A 130 -9.51 3.52 -6.85
C PHE A 130 -9.39 2.22 -7.66
N ASP A 131 -10.50 1.71 -8.17
CA ASP A 131 -10.50 0.52 -9.03
C ASP A 131 -9.99 0.84 -10.44
N SER A 132 -9.99 -0.16 -11.32
CA SER A 132 -9.55 -0.04 -12.71
C SER A 132 -10.40 0.90 -13.58
N SER A 133 -11.48 1.45 -13.07
CA SER A 133 -12.29 2.48 -13.72
C SER A 133 -12.09 3.87 -13.12
N GLY A 134 -11.13 4.06 -12.22
CA GLY A 134 -10.92 5.32 -11.50
C GLY A 134 -11.94 5.61 -10.41
N LYS A 135 -12.85 4.68 -10.12
CA LYS A 135 -13.86 4.84 -9.09
C LYS A 135 -13.30 4.55 -7.71
N LYS A 136 -13.51 5.47 -6.77
CA LYS A 136 -13.09 5.28 -5.38
C LYS A 136 -13.83 4.11 -4.73
N THR A 137 -13.09 3.13 -4.24
CA THR A 137 -13.61 1.92 -3.59
C THR A 137 -13.46 1.96 -2.07
N MET A 138 -12.37 2.55 -1.57
CA MET A 138 -12.09 2.62 -0.13
C MET A 138 -11.46 3.95 0.24
N ARG A 139 -11.78 4.46 1.43
CA ARG A 139 -11.11 5.59 2.08
C ARG A 139 -10.86 5.24 3.55
N LEU A 140 -9.62 5.43 4.00
CA LEU A 140 -9.24 5.41 5.39
C LEU A 140 -8.62 6.75 5.78
N THR A 141 -9.14 7.40 6.82
CA THR A 141 -8.57 8.65 7.37
C THR A 141 -7.81 8.33 8.64
N GLY A 142 -6.59 8.85 8.76
CA GLY A 142 -5.68 8.59 9.87
C GLY A 142 -4.72 7.43 9.61
N ILE A 143 -4.09 6.96 10.68
CA ILE A 143 -3.08 5.90 10.62
C ILE A 143 -3.69 4.52 10.91
N VAL A 144 -3.01 3.47 10.48
CA VAL A 144 -3.21 2.11 10.98
C VAL A 144 -2.27 1.85 12.17
N ARG A 145 -2.59 0.86 12.96
CA ARG A 145 -1.84 0.53 14.18
C ARG A 145 -0.45 -0.05 13.87
N ASP A 146 -0.38 -0.97 12.92
CA ASP A 146 0.81 -1.73 12.59
C ASP A 146 0.80 -2.17 11.09
N ALA A 147 1.88 -2.79 10.63
CA ALA A 147 2.03 -3.25 9.26
C ALA A 147 1.02 -4.34 8.89
N ARG A 148 0.64 -5.21 9.84
CA ARG A 148 -0.36 -6.24 9.62
C ARG A 148 -1.73 -5.63 9.34
N GLU A 149 -2.14 -4.62 10.11
CA GLU A 149 -3.38 -3.89 9.84
C GLU A 149 -3.35 -3.20 8.48
N PHE A 150 -2.19 -2.72 8.05
CA PHE A 150 -2.04 -2.11 6.73
C PHE A 150 -2.14 -3.15 5.61
N LEU A 151 -1.53 -4.32 5.77
CA LEU A 151 -1.71 -5.44 4.84
C LEU A 151 -3.18 -5.85 4.74
N TRP A 152 -3.88 -5.98 5.87
CA TRP A 152 -5.32 -6.26 5.86
C TRP A 152 -6.15 -5.19 5.14
N LEU A 153 -5.73 -3.93 5.15
CA LEU A 153 -6.39 -2.87 4.39
C LEU A 153 -6.26 -3.11 2.89
N GLY A 154 -5.08 -3.49 2.41
CA GLY A 154 -4.86 -3.89 1.02
C GLY A 154 -5.67 -5.14 0.64
N GLU A 155 -5.62 -6.20 1.47
CA GLU A 155 -6.41 -7.43 1.28
C GLU A 155 -7.92 -7.15 1.22
N PHE A 156 -8.42 -6.26 2.07
CA PHE A 156 -9.82 -5.84 2.10
C PHE A 156 -10.29 -5.26 0.77
N VAL A 157 -9.42 -4.50 0.10
CA VAL A 157 -9.72 -3.94 -1.22
C VAL A 157 -9.58 -4.99 -2.31
N VAL A 158 -8.45 -5.70 -2.36
CA VAL A 158 -8.15 -6.73 -3.40
C VAL A 158 -9.20 -7.84 -3.42
N SER A 159 -9.65 -8.29 -2.25
CA SER A 159 -10.69 -9.33 -2.14
C SER A 159 -12.11 -8.87 -2.46
N GLY A 160 -12.32 -7.56 -2.67
CA GLY A 160 -13.67 -6.99 -2.85
C GLY A 160 -14.53 -7.00 -1.60
N ALA A 161 -13.96 -7.28 -0.42
CA ALA A 161 -14.69 -7.34 0.84
C ALA A 161 -15.36 -6.00 1.21
N TYR A 162 -14.83 -4.88 0.73
CA TYR A 162 -15.39 -3.54 0.89
C TYR A 162 -16.84 -3.41 0.36
N GLN A 163 -17.24 -4.27 -0.57
CA GLN A 163 -18.61 -4.30 -1.11
C GLN A 163 -19.62 -4.94 -0.15
N LYS A 164 -19.14 -5.74 0.83
CA LYS A 164 -19.99 -6.58 1.72
C LYS A 164 -19.92 -6.16 3.18
N THR A 165 -18.83 -5.51 3.60
CA THR A 165 -18.59 -5.17 5.00
C THR A 165 -17.75 -3.91 5.13
N ASN A 166 -17.58 -3.38 6.34
CA ASN A 166 -16.66 -2.29 6.62
C ASN A 166 -15.31 -2.81 7.15
N PHE A 167 -14.27 -1.99 7.02
CA PHE A 167 -12.91 -2.38 7.40
C PHE A 167 -12.76 -2.71 8.90
N THR A 168 -13.50 -2.07 9.79
CA THR A 168 -13.47 -2.35 11.23
C THR A 168 -13.94 -3.77 11.53
N LYS A 169 -15.04 -4.21 10.90
CA LYS A 169 -15.54 -5.58 11.05
C LYS A 169 -14.57 -6.57 10.42
N TYR A 170 -14.08 -6.31 9.22
CA TYR A 170 -13.09 -7.14 8.53
C TYR A 170 -11.84 -7.37 9.39
N LYS A 171 -11.24 -6.31 9.97
CA LYS A 171 -10.08 -6.44 10.88
C LYS A 171 -10.34 -7.36 12.06
N ARG A 172 -11.51 -7.26 12.66
CA ARG A 172 -11.87 -8.11 13.80
C ARG A 172 -11.96 -9.58 13.40
N GLU A 173 -12.58 -9.87 12.27
CA GLU A 173 -12.69 -11.23 11.73
C GLU A 173 -11.31 -11.81 11.38
N ARG A 174 -10.43 -11.01 10.74
CA ARG A 174 -9.05 -11.41 10.45
C ARG A 174 -8.26 -11.74 11.73
N ALA A 175 -8.36 -10.88 12.74
CA ALA A 175 -7.69 -11.11 14.02
C ALA A 175 -8.16 -12.40 14.74
N GLU A 176 -9.44 -12.73 14.68
CA GLU A 176 -9.97 -13.97 15.24
C GLU A 176 -9.52 -15.21 14.46
N GLN A 177 -9.47 -15.12 13.13
CA GLN A 177 -8.95 -16.20 12.28
C GLN A 177 -7.48 -16.53 12.62
N GLU A 178 -6.62 -15.52 12.76
CA GLU A 178 -5.21 -15.72 13.12
C GLU A 178 -5.04 -16.37 14.49
N LYS A 179 -5.81 -15.95 15.51
CA LYS A 179 -5.79 -16.59 16.83
C LYS A 179 -6.18 -18.07 16.76
N THR A 180 -7.17 -18.39 15.94
CA THR A 180 -7.66 -19.77 15.78
C THR A 180 -6.61 -20.65 15.11
N VAL A 181 -5.89 -20.13 14.10
CA VAL A 181 -4.79 -20.86 13.43
C VAL A 181 -3.63 -21.09 14.40
N SER A 182 -3.20 -20.06 15.15
CA SER A 182 -2.13 -20.19 16.14
C SER A 182 -2.44 -21.24 17.21
N ARG A 183 -3.69 -21.31 17.68
CA ARG A 183 -4.12 -22.32 18.69
C ARG A 183 -4.11 -23.75 18.16
N LYS A 184 -4.27 -23.96 16.87
CA LYS A 184 -4.24 -25.30 16.26
C LYS A 184 -2.83 -25.83 15.99
N GLN A 185 -1.84 -24.92 16.01
CA GLN A 185 -0.42 -25.23 15.77
C GLN A 185 0.40 -25.37 17.06
N SER A 186 -0.18 -25.05 18.21
CA SER A 186 0.39 -25.28 19.56
C SER A 186 -0.07 -26.59 20.13
#